data_ee70a01424c8da96dcf48d2c6085382b
#
_entry.id   ee70a01424c8da96dcf48d2c6085382b
#
_cell.length_a   1.000
_cell.length_b   1.000
_cell.length_c   1.000
_cell.angle_alpha   90.00
_cell.angle_beta   90.00
_cell.angle_gamma   90.00
#
_symmetry.space_group_name_H-M   'P 1'
#
loop_
_entity.id
_entity.type
_entity.pdbx_description
1 polymer ?
#
loop_
_entity_poly.entity_id
_entity_poly.type
_entity_poly.pdbx_seq_one_letter_code
_entity_poly.pdbx_strand_id
1 'polypeptide(L)'
;MSQVVTEDLGDFDVLVVGGGIAGATAALSAAECGAKVALACAGPVFSGSSFFAGTWGLGLVGPASDGVEDFERTILEVGQGVTDPALVHELVSETEPAIQWLESLGCILRRAERAAQREFIPCFDHSQRNWHGLERASFRAAFGPALERADVTAFPYMELMAPG
;
A
#
# COMPACT_ATOMS: atom_id res chain seq x y z
N MET A 1 -15.44 -26.24 21.99
CA MET A 1 -16.26 -25.39 21.09
C MET A 1 -16.03 -23.96 21.54
N SER A 2 -15.31 -23.16 20.75
CA SER A 2 -15.13 -21.74 21.06
C SER A 2 -16.47 -21.05 20.87
N GLN A 3 -16.95 -20.36 21.89
CA GLN A 3 -18.12 -19.49 21.74
C GLN A 3 -17.72 -18.35 20.86
N VAL A 4 -18.43 -18.16 19.74
CA VAL A 4 -18.34 -16.95 18.93
C VAL A 4 -19.06 -15.86 19.73
N VAL A 5 -18.30 -14.89 20.20
CA VAL A 5 -18.85 -13.70 20.83
C VAL A 5 -19.12 -12.71 19.69
N THR A 6 -20.39 -12.38 19.47
CA THR A 6 -20.79 -11.31 18.55
C THR A 6 -20.97 -10.03 19.33
N GLU A 7 -20.25 -9.00 18.93
CA GLU A 7 -20.35 -7.64 19.47
C GLU A 7 -20.80 -6.71 18.36
N ASP A 8 -21.76 -5.84 18.65
CA ASP A 8 -22.15 -4.78 17.73
C ASP A 8 -21.13 -3.65 17.85
N LEU A 9 -20.36 -3.43 16.80
CA LEU A 9 -19.31 -2.42 16.75
C LEU A 9 -19.82 -1.05 16.23
N GLY A 10 -21.12 -0.95 15.95
CA GLY A 10 -21.76 0.25 15.41
C GLY A 10 -21.75 0.35 13.90
N ASP A 11 -22.26 1.44 13.41
CA ASP A 11 -22.42 1.71 11.96
C ASP A 11 -21.18 2.37 11.37
N PHE A 12 -20.75 1.91 10.21
CA PHE A 12 -19.68 2.46 9.40
C PHE A 12 -20.09 2.56 7.94
N ASP A 13 -19.58 3.58 7.25
CA ASP A 13 -19.81 3.75 5.81
C ASP A 13 -18.92 2.80 4.99
N VAL A 14 -17.70 2.55 5.50
CA VAL A 14 -16.71 1.71 4.84
C VAL A 14 -16.06 0.75 5.83
N LEU A 15 -16.05 -0.53 5.50
CA LEU A 15 -15.24 -1.54 6.19
C LEU A 15 -14.04 -1.92 5.33
N VAL A 16 -12.85 -1.61 5.83
CA VAL A 16 -11.59 -2.05 5.23
C VAL A 16 -11.08 -3.29 5.96
N VAL A 17 -10.73 -4.34 5.20
CA VAL A 17 -10.23 -5.60 5.75
C VAL A 17 -8.76 -5.78 5.39
N GLY A 18 -7.92 -5.83 6.42
CA GLY A 18 -6.47 -5.99 6.32
C GLY A 18 -5.71 -4.72 6.67
N GLY A 19 -4.82 -4.82 7.66
CA GLY A 19 -4.01 -3.71 8.20
C GLY A 19 -2.62 -3.57 7.57
N GLY A 20 -2.43 -4.07 6.35
CA GLY A 20 -1.22 -3.85 5.56
C GLY A 20 -1.18 -2.44 4.93
N ILE A 21 -0.18 -2.18 4.08
CA ILE A 21 -0.07 -0.89 3.38
C ILE A 21 -1.35 -0.55 2.60
N ALA A 22 -1.85 -1.49 1.79
CA ALA A 22 -3.03 -1.26 0.97
C ALA A 22 -4.26 -0.90 1.82
N GLY A 23 -4.52 -1.66 2.89
CA GLY A 23 -5.66 -1.40 3.77
C GLY A 23 -5.52 -0.10 4.55
N ALA A 24 -4.34 0.20 5.10
CA ALA A 24 -4.10 1.47 5.78
C ALA A 24 -4.30 2.68 4.84
N THR A 25 -3.80 2.57 3.60
CA THR A 25 -3.99 3.59 2.57
C THR A 25 -5.47 3.75 2.21
N ALA A 26 -6.18 2.65 1.94
CA ALA A 26 -7.60 2.69 1.61
C ALA A 26 -8.45 3.28 2.75
N ALA A 27 -8.16 2.91 4.00
CA ALA A 27 -8.87 3.43 5.17
C ALA A 27 -8.66 4.94 5.32
N LEU A 28 -7.41 5.42 5.19
CA LEU A 28 -7.11 6.84 5.28
C LEU A 28 -7.78 7.62 4.15
N SER A 29 -7.66 7.17 2.90
CA SER A 29 -8.27 7.83 1.74
C SER A 29 -9.80 7.90 1.86
N ALA A 30 -10.45 6.84 2.31
CA ALA A 30 -11.90 6.86 2.52
C ALA A 30 -12.30 7.86 3.62
N ALA A 31 -11.56 7.90 4.72
CA ALA A 31 -11.81 8.85 5.81
C ALA A 31 -11.57 10.30 5.39
N GLU A 32 -10.54 10.57 4.59
CA GLU A 32 -10.28 11.90 4.01
C GLU A 32 -11.41 12.36 3.06
N CYS A 33 -12.13 11.41 2.46
CA CYS A 33 -13.37 11.69 1.72
C CYS A 33 -14.62 11.88 2.62
N GLY A 34 -14.47 11.84 3.94
CA GLY A 34 -15.53 12.06 4.91
C GLY A 34 -16.32 10.81 5.31
N ALA A 35 -15.88 9.62 4.91
CA ALA A 35 -16.51 8.37 5.33
C ALA A 35 -16.14 8.00 6.77
N LYS A 36 -17.08 7.43 7.53
CA LYS A 36 -16.82 6.77 8.80
C LYS A 36 -16.25 5.37 8.54
N VAL A 37 -14.99 5.14 8.89
CA VAL A 37 -14.23 3.96 8.45
C VAL A 37 -13.91 3.03 9.61
N ALA A 38 -14.21 1.72 9.41
CA ALA A 38 -13.70 0.63 10.22
C ALA A 38 -12.51 -0.04 9.50
N LEU A 39 -11.42 -0.29 10.21
CA LEU A 39 -10.26 -1.05 9.73
C LEU A 39 -10.11 -2.35 10.53
N ALA A 40 -10.57 -3.46 9.99
CA ALA A 40 -10.47 -4.78 10.62
C ALA A 40 -9.18 -5.50 10.22
N CYS A 41 -8.43 -6.00 11.18
CA CYS A 41 -7.13 -6.63 10.98
C CYS A 41 -7.07 -7.99 11.69
N ALA A 42 -6.60 -9.04 11.02
CA ALA A 42 -6.38 -10.35 11.63
C ALA A 42 -5.27 -10.34 12.70
N GLY A 43 -4.38 -9.36 12.66
CA GLY A 43 -3.33 -9.11 13.65
C GLY A 43 -3.27 -7.62 14.01
N PRO A 44 -2.11 -7.13 14.48
CA PRO A 44 -1.93 -5.70 14.71
C PRO A 44 -2.11 -4.88 13.43
N VAL A 45 -2.52 -3.63 13.56
CA VAL A 45 -2.42 -2.66 12.46
C VAL A 45 -0.96 -2.56 12.01
N PHE A 46 -0.73 -2.38 10.72
CA PHE A 46 0.61 -2.41 10.12
C PHE A 46 1.31 -3.77 10.26
N SER A 47 0.58 -4.83 9.95
CA SER A 47 1.07 -6.21 9.88
C SER A 47 0.95 -6.79 8.46
N GLY A 48 1.15 -8.10 8.34
CA GLY A 48 1.09 -8.80 7.06
C GLY A 48 2.40 -8.70 6.26
N SER A 49 2.34 -9.07 4.97
CA SER A 49 3.52 -9.19 4.11
C SER A 49 4.31 -7.89 3.93
N SER A 50 3.62 -6.75 3.88
CA SER A 50 4.26 -5.43 3.77
C SER A 50 5.17 -5.10 4.97
N PHE A 51 4.86 -5.64 6.14
CA PHE A 51 5.56 -5.38 7.40
C PHE A 51 6.36 -6.57 7.92
N PHE A 52 6.43 -7.65 7.16
CA PHE A 52 7.17 -8.85 7.54
C PHE A 52 8.68 -8.56 7.59
N ALA A 53 9.30 -8.86 8.72
CA ALA A 53 10.71 -8.53 8.96
C ALA A 53 11.70 -9.29 8.07
N GLY A 54 11.28 -10.44 7.52
CA GLY A 54 12.09 -11.26 6.62
C GLY A 54 12.16 -10.74 5.18
N THR A 55 11.44 -9.67 4.81
CA THR A 55 11.55 -9.04 3.50
C THR A 55 12.63 -7.96 3.50
N TRP A 56 13.33 -7.82 2.38
CA TRP A 56 14.45 -6.89 2.21
C TRP A 56 14.06 -5.41 2.35
N GLY A 57 12.77 -5.10 2.18
CA GLY A 57 12.25 -3.77 2.27
C GLY A 57 10.98 -3.64 1.43
N LEU A 58 10.45 -2.44 1.42
CA LEU A 58 9.38 -2.04 0.53
C LEU A 58 9.96 -1.08 -0.49
N GLY A 59 9.54 -1.20 -1.73
CA GLY A 59 9.93 -0.31 -2.79
C GLY A 59 8.75 0.05 -3.66
N LEU A 60 8.71 1.32 -4.04
CA LEU A 60 7.86 1.80 -5.11
C LEU A 60 8.74 1.94 -6.34
N VAL A 61 8.33 1.35 -7.43
CA VAL A 61 9.03 1.40 -8.71
C VAL A 61 8.15 2.16 -9.68
N GLY A 62 8.70 3.21 -10.25
CA GLY A 62 8.02 4.02 -11.24
C GLY A 62 8.84 4.16 -12.52
N PRO A 63 8.25 4.70 -13.57
CA PRO A 63 8.96 4.98 -14.81
C PRO A 63 10.06 6.02 -14.60
N ALA A 64 11.09 5.98 -15.43
CA ALA A 64 11.92 7.16 -15.63
C ALA A 64 11.08 8.27 -16.30
N SER A 65 11.53 9.53 -16.23
CA SER A 65 10.77 10.70 -16.67
C SER A 65 10.27 10.66 -18.13
N ASP A 66 10.90 9.84 -18.97
CA ASP A 66 10.60 9.64 -20.39
C ASP A 66 10.24 8.19 -20.73
N GLY A 67 10.01 7.37 -19.72
CA GLY A 67 9.88 5.91 -19.83
C GLY A 67 8.50 5.35 -19.48
N VAL A 68 7.43 6.15 -19.46
CA VAL A 68 6.08 5.71 -19.08
C VAL A 68 5.59 4.57 -19.96
N GLU A 69 5.58 4.79 -21.30
CA GLU A 69 5.13 3.78 -22.26
C GLU A 69 5.99 2.50 -22.24
N ASP A 70 7.30 2.66 -22.03
CA ASP A 70 8.22 1.53 -21.91
C ASP A 70 7.95 0.74 -20.62
N PHE A 71 7.63 1.41 -19.53
CA PHE A 71 7.33 0.76 -18.26
C PHE A 71 5.99 0.01 -18.32
N GLU A 72 4.94 0.61 -18.88
CA GLU A 72 3.65 -0.05 -19.13
C GLU A 72 3.83 -1.31 -19.99
N ARG A 73 4.56 -1.19 -21.10
CA ARG A 73 4.85 -2.32 -21.98
C ARG A 73 5.57 -3.45 -21.23
N THR A 74 6.58 -3.11 -20.43
CA THR A 74 7.33 -4.10 -19.64
C THR A 74 6.43 -4.84 -18.66
N ILE A 75 5.52 -4.14 -17.96
CA ILE A 75 4.57 -4.78 -17.03
C ILE A 75 3.64 -5.74 -17.78
N LEU A 76 3.15 -5.34 -18.95
CA LEU A 76 2.28 -6.18 -19.78
C LEU A 76 3.00 -7.42 -20.31
N GLU A 77 4.25 -7.27 -20.76
CA GLU A 77 5.08 -8.39 -21.23
C GLU A 77 5.36 -9.39 -20.12
N VAL A 78 5.76 -8.92 -18.94
CA VAL A 78 6.00 -9.77 -17.76
C VAL A 78 4.71 -10.46 -17.30
N GLY A 79 3.58 -9.79 -17.43
CA GLY A 79 2.26 -10.34 -17.10
C GLY A 79 1.76 -11.43 -18.02
N GLN A 80 2.41 -11.68 -19.19
CA GLN A 80 2.14 -12.79 -20.09
C GLN A 80 0.65 -12.98 -20.46
N GLY A 81 -0.07 -11.90 -20.62
CA GLY A 81 -1.47 -11.89 -21.03
C GLY A 81 -2.50 -12.04 -19.90
N VAL A 82 -2.08 -12.16 -18.65
CA VAL A 82 -3.01 -12.16 -17.50
C VAL A 82 -3.17 -10.77 -16.86
N THR A 83 -2.41 -9.80 -17.32
CA THR A 83 -2.42 -8.44 -16.80
C THR A 83 -3.44 -7.59 -17.55
N ASP A 84 -4.30 -6.88 -16.82
CA ASP A 84 -5.26 -5.93 -17.41
C ASP A 84 -4.52 -4.63 -17.80
N PRO A 85 -4.53 -4.24 -19.09
CA PRO A 85 -3.86 -3.03 -19.53
C PRO A 85 -4.40 -1.73 -18.91
N ALA A 86 -5.69 -1.68 -18.58
CA ALA A 86 -6.29 -0.50 -17.95
C ALA A 86 -5.77 -0.33 -16.51
N LEU A 87 -5.62 -1.43 -15.78
CA LEU A 87 -5.03 -1.40 -14.44
C LEU A 87 -3.55 -1.07 -14.46
N VAL A 88 -2.82 -1.49 -15.50
CA VAL A 88 -1.41 -1.11 -15.68
C VAL A 88 -1.28 0.38 -15.91
N HIS A 89 -2.10 0.94 -16.79
CA HIS A 89 -2.11 2.38 -17.06
C HIS A 89 -2.39 3.18 -15.79
N GLU A 90 -3.41 2.80 -15.03
CA GLU A 90 -3.76 3.43 -13.75
C GLU A 90 -2.60 3.33 -12.75
N LEU A 91 -2.02 2.14 -12.58
CA LEU A 91 -0.88 1.93 -11.69
C LEU A 91 0.30 2.85 -12.02
N VAL A 92 0.64 2.97 -13.30
CA VAL A 92 1.81 3.74 -13.75
C VAL A 92 1.53 5.24 -13.62
N SER A 93 0.34 5.71 -14.01
CA SER A 93 -0.04 7.11 -13.91
C SER A 93 -0.14 7.60 -12.47
N GLU A 94 -0.60 6.75 -11.55
CA GLU A 94 -0.78 7.10 -10.14
C GLU A 94 0.49 6.90 -9.28
N THR A 95 1.58 6.36 -9.85
CA THR A 95 2.81 6.12 -9.08
C THR A 95 3.42 7.40 -8.51
N GLU A 96 3.59 8.43 -9.32
CA GLU A 96 4.18 9.70 -8.86
C GLU A 96 3.25 10.47 -7.91
N PRO A 97 1.94 10.61 -8.18
CA PRO A 97 0.99 11.14 -7.21
C PRO A 97 1.02 10.40 -5.87
N ALA A 98 1.08 9.07 -5.87
CA ALA A 98 1.16 8.28 -4.65
C ALA A 98 2.46 8.53 -3.86
N ILE A 99 3.59 8.68 -4.54
CA ILE A 99 4.87 9.03 -3.91
C ILE A 99 4.77 10.39 -3.22
N GLN A 100 4.25 11.41 -3.91
CA GLN A 100 4.08 12.76 -3.37
C GLN A 100 3.12 12.78 -2.18
N TRP A 101 2.05 12.02 -2.26
CA TRP A 101 1.10 11.89 -1.15
C TRP A 101 1.75 11.24 0.07
N LEU A 102 2.50 10.15 -0.09
CA LEU A 102 3.24 9.51 1.01
C LEU A 102 4.24 10.47 1.66
N GLU A 103 4.99 11.23 0.87
CA GLU A 103 5.92 12.24 1.38
C GLU A 103 5.19 13.36 2.13
N SER A 104 4.02 13.78 1.65
CA SER A 104 3.20 14.80 2.32
C SER A 104 2.68 14.35 3.68
N LEU A 105 2.47 13.05 3.88
CA LEU A 105 2.12 12.46 5.17
C LEU A 105 3.32 12.34 6.12
N GLY A 106 4.55 12.56 5.62
CA GLY A 106 5.79 12.44 6.38
C GLY A 106 6.49 11.07 6.25
N CYS A 107 6.11 10.26 5.26
CA CYS A 107 6.85 9.05 4.94
C CYS A 107 8.24 9.39 4.37
N ILE A 108 9.26 8.69 4.84
CA ILE A 108 10.63 8.82 4.32
C ILE A 108 10.82 7.82 3.20
N LEU A 109 11.03 8.33 2.00
CA LEU A 109 11.34 7.56 0.81
C LEU A 109 12.83 7.72 0.47
N ARG A 110 13.58 6.62 0.53
CA ARG A 110 14.98 6.60 0.10
C ARG A 110 15.03 6.60 -1.42
N ARG A 111 15.79 7.49 -1.99
CA ARG A 111 16.04 7.58 -3.43
C ARG A 111 17.50 7.23 -3.72
N ALA A 112 17.76 6.69 -4.91
CA ALA A 112 19.13 6.51 -5.37
C ALA A 112 19.78 7.89 -5.57
N GLU A 113 20.86 8.16 -4.82
CA GLU A 113 21.61 9.43 -4.92
C GLU A 113 22.39 9.56 -6.24
N ARG A 114 22.75 8.43 -6.85
CA ARG A 114 23.51 8.36 -8.11
C ARG A 114 22.90 7.31 -9.03
N ALA A 115 23.00 7.53 -10.34
CA ALA A 115 22.53 6.57 -11.34
C ALA A 115 23.13 5.16 -11.16
N ALA A 116 24.39 5.05 -10.70
CA ALA A 116 25.05 3.79 -10.40
C ALA A 116 24.50 3.04 -9.16
N GLN A 117 23.70 3.71 -8.32
CA GLN A 117 23.07 3.13 -7.14
C GLN A 117 21.62 2.72 -7.40
N ARG A 118 21.12 2.96 -8.63
CA ARG A 118 19.81 2.48 -9.04
C ARG A 118 19.84 0.97 -9.06
N GLU A 119 19.07 0.37 -8.18
CA GLU A 119 18.96 -1.07 -8.13
C GLU A 119 18.18 -1.55 -9.36
N PHE A 120 18.77 -2.49 -10.08
CA PHE A 120 18.02 -3.28 -11.03
C PHE A 120 17.06 -4.18 -10.26
N ILE A 121 15.85 -4.32 -10.74
CA ILE A 121 14.99 -5.42 -10.31
C ILE A 121 15.23 -6.55 -11.32
N PRO A 122 16.27 -7.40 -11.09
CA PRO A 122 16.84 -8.25 -12.14
C PRO A 122 15.93 -9.39 -12.57
N CYS A 123 14.81 -9.58 -11.86
CA CYS A 123 13.93 -10.73 -12.10
C CYS A 123 13.01 -10.53 -13.32
N PHE A 124 12.78 -9.29 -13.75
CA PHE A 124 11.76 -9.02 -14.78
C PHE A 124 11.97 -7.72 -15.57
N ASP A 125 12.97 -6.93 -15.25
CA ASP A 125 13.24 -5.71 -16.00
C ASP A 125 14.74 -5.42 -16.08
N HIS A 126 15.23 -5.18 -17.29
CA HIS A 126 16.62 -4.81 -17.54
C HIS A 126 16.81 -3.29 -17.71
N SER A 127 15.72 -2.53 -17.66
CA SER A 127 15.73 -1.08 -17.79
C SER A 127 15.92 -0.41 -16.44
N GLN A 128 16.54 0.76 -16.45
CA GLN A 128 16.65 1.57 -15.24
C GLN A 128 15.29 2.18 -14.91
N ARG A 129 14.83 1.95 -13.69
CA ARG A 129 13.57 2.51 -13.18
C ARG A 129 13.84 3.44 -12.01
N ASN A 130 12.92 4.34 -11.74
CA ASN A 130 12.94 5.13 -10.53
C ASN A 130 12.46 4.26 -9.37
N TRP A 131 13.36 4.00 -8.45
CA TRP A 131 13.06 3.21 -7.26
C TRP A 131 13.08 4.09 -6.01
N HIS A 132 12.07 3.94 -5.17
CA HIS A 132 11.94 4.63 -3.90
C HIS A 132 11.78 3.60 -2.79
N GLY A 133 12.77 3.49 -1.91
CA GLY A 133 12.70 2.59 -0.77
C GLY A 133 11.85 3.18 0.34
N LEU A 134 10.75 2.52 0.69
CA LEU A 134 9.88 2.94 1.78
C LEU A 134 10.34 2.31 3.10
N GLU A 135 10.63 3.13 4.08
CA GLU A 135 10.98 2.69 5.42
C GLU A 135 9.72 2.35 6.22
N ARG A 136 9.58 1.10 6.65
CA ARG A 136 8.42 0.64 7.42
C ARG A 136 8.20 1.43 8.70
N ALA A 137 9.29 1.84 9.36
CA ALA A 137 9.21 2.64 10.58
C ALA A 137 8.62 4.02 10.29
N SER A 138 9.05 4.69 9.21
CA SER A 138 8.52 5.98 8.83
C SER A 138 7.06 5.90 8.39
N PHE A 139 6.68 4.82 7.66
CA PHE A 139 5.28 4.59 7.31
C PHE A 139 4.40 4.48 8.56
N ARG A 140 4.78 3.65 9.53
CA ARG A 140 4.04 3.52 10.79
C ARG A 140 3.94 4.86 11.53
N ALA A 141 5.03 5.61 11.59
CA ALA A 141 5.08 6.90 12.28
C ALA A 141 4.21 7.97 11.59
N ALA A 142 4.06 7.91 10.28
CA ALA A 142 3.22 8.82 9.51
C ALA A 142 1.74 8.40 9.54
N PHE A 143 1.46 7.14 9.24
CA PHE A 143 0.09 6.64 9.09
C PHE A 143 -0.64 6.45 10.42
N GLY A 144 0.02 6.06 11.50
CA GLY A 144 -0.63 5.89 12.80
C GLY A 144 -1.38 7.16 13.22
N PRO A 145 -0.67 8.30 13.39
CA PRO A 145 -1.32 9.56 13.73
C PRO A 145 -2.28 10.08 12.65
N ALA A 146 -2.06 9.76 11.37
CA ALA A 146 -2.98 10.16 10.29
C ALA A 146 -4.33 9.44 10.39
N LEU A 147 -4.33 8.13 10.61
CA LEU A 147 -5.54 7.34 10.83
C LEU A 147 -6.32 7.81 12.08
N GLU A 148 -5.59 8.12 13.18
CA GLU A 148 -6.20 8.65 14.40
C GLU A 148 -6.86 10.02 14.15
N ARG A 149 -6.18 10.95 13.45
CA ARG A 149 -6.73 12.27 13.12
C ARG A 149 -7.94 12.19 12.18
N ALA A 150 -7.96 11.19 11.32
CA ALA A 150 -9.08 10.94 10.41
C ALA A 150 -10.21 10.12 11.04
N ASP A 151 -10.13 9.84 12.34
CA ASP A 151 -11.13 9.09 13.12
C ASP A 151 -11.42 7.68 12.56
N VAL A 152 -10.40 7.03 12.02
CA VAL A 152 -10.49 5.63 11.58
C VAL A 152 -10.50 4.72 12.80
N THR A 153 -11.58 3.94 12.96
CA THR A 153 -11.69 2.98 14.05
C THR A 153 -11.02 1.67 13.67
N ALA A 154 -9.93 1.33 14.35
CA ALA A 154 -9.20 0.09 14.10
C ALA A 154 -9.64 -1.03 15.04
N PHE A 155 -9.87 -2.21 14.44
CA PHE A 155 -10.22 -3.46 15.15
C PHE A 155 -9.12 -4.51 14.89
N PRO A 156 -8.05 -4.54 15.70
CA PRO A 156 -7.02 -5.57 15.59
C PRO A 156 -7.52 -6.92 16.09
N TYR A 157 -6.93 -8.00 15.58
CA TYR A 157 -7.24 -9.40 15.96
C TYR A 157 -8.68 -9.83 15.65
N MET A 158 -9.23 -9.33 14.56
CA MET A 158 -10.56 -9.65 14.04
C MET A 158 -10.47 -10.52 12.80
N GLU A 159 -11.33 -11.51 12.71
CA GLU A 159 -11.49 -12.34 11.51
C GLU A 159 -12.88 -12.12 10.92
N LEU A 160 -12.96 -11.97 9.61
CA LEU A 160 -14.22 -11.95 8.89
C LEU A 160 -14.72 -13.38 8.73
N MET A 161 -15.88 -13.64 9.30
CA MET A 161 -16.60 -14.89 9.08
C MET A 161 -17.64 -14.70 8.00
N ALA A 162 -17.72 -15.66 7.05
CA ALA A 162 -18.84 -15.66 6.12
C ALA A 162 -20.16 -15.82 6.90
N PRO A 163 -21.23 -15.09 6.53
CA PRO A 163 -22.53 -15.32 7.11
C PRO A 163 -22.93 -16.78 6.85
N GLY A 164 -23.32 -17.49 7.90
CA GLY A 164 -23.78 -18.88 7.85
C GLY A 164 -25.11 -19.03 7.14
#